data_bb597521a3f5e25e01c54266c1a1088d
#
_entry.id   bb597521a3f5e25e01c54266c1a1088d
#
_cell.length_a   1.000
_cell.length_b   1.000
_cell.length_c   1.000
_cell.angle_alpha   90.00
_cell.angle_beta   90.00
_cell.angle_gamma   90.00
#
_symmetry.space_group_name_H-M   'P 1'
#
loop_
_entity.id
_entity.type
_entity.pdbx_description
1 polymer ?
#
loop_
_entity_poly.entity_id
_entity_poly.type
_entity_poly.pdbx_seq_one_letter_code
_entity_poly.pdbx_strand_id
1 'polypeptide(L)'
;MGKKKSAVLIVLMSVVLAALLFISVTPSFYVNTTQRFTSLLSIVDLGSDLGGGYSVVYYPEGVITKEEYESLEAAYEEALATETTEDDMTDPATEYVAYKGIYIGQDHLGEDNAVTESFVAEFDSAVRAIEARYEAKGFSDYSVDVQDDYTIVVTVPDVSNQESISDMFAQLAYSGSLVFTDQTDPNTTSSNRMLGTSEYVRGATVVDMGTSTGYGVGIELTAEGRARFAEITGSLAGSSDSSSSSSSSGGTLYIYVGDNQLMAATVSSQLDQDVVYVSGNFETREEAETIACVINTTLDENTVFDLQLDSSRIYSVAPTMGDNAALIAAVVFGVLSLAMIVYSLIRYKGMGLAHMFGYLAYALGMILCISLIGAVRINIAGLLAIAVSAAIMCGFNAYAFSNIRSEFATGKTLTAAIKAGYKKSLALTIDAHIVLFVAALVLFLISTGTVYYMALVFMLGTALSAAVTLGVTRFCLYVFLAQPKNKIAFCNLKREETEDE
;
A
#
# COMPACT_ATOMS: atom_id res chain seq x y z
N MET A 1 -19.62 38.28 19.36
CA MET A 1 -19.28 37.33 20.45
C MET A 1 -18.71 38.08 21.64
N GLY A 2 -19.07 37.66 22.89
CA GLY A 2 -18.53 38.33 24.11
C GLY A 2 -17.07 37.92 24.35
N LYS A 3 -16.25 38.86 24.94
CA LYS A 3 -14.82 38.62 25.17
C LYS A 3 -14.50 37.34 25.96
N LYS A 4 -15.30 37.05 27.03
CA LYS A 4 -15.09 35.84 27.84
C LYS A 4 -15.30 34.57 27.04
N LYS A 5 -16.37 34.47 26.22
CA LYS A 5 -16.59 33.29 25.33
C LYS A 5 -15.53 33.15 24.30
N SER A 6 -15.06 34.24 23.72
CA SER A 6 -13.94 34.22 22.74
C SER A 6 -12.64 33.74 23.38
N ALA A 7 -12.29 34.20 24.59
CA ALA A 7 -11.08 33.75 25.28
C ALA A 7 -11.14 32.22 25.56
N VAL A 8 -12.28 31.72 26.03
CA VAL A 8 -12.45 30.26 26.26
C VAL A 8 -12.28 29.48 24.94
N LEU A 9 -12.86 29.96 23.83
CA LEU A 9 -12.70 29.29 22.53
C LEU A 9 -11.27 29.32 22.02
N ILE A 10 -10.55 30.42 22.23
CA ILE A 10 -9.11 30.50 21.84
C ILE A 10 -8.31 29.44 22.63
N VAL A 11 -8.51 29.39 23.93
CA VAL A 11 -7.83 28.39 24.78
C VAL A 11 -8.20 26.99 24.36
N LEU A 12 -9.48 26.68 24.13
CA LEU A 12 -9.95 25.37 23.70
C LEU A 12 -9.30 24.97 22.33
N MET A 13 -9.32 25.89 21.35
CA MET A 13 -8.71 25.64 20.05
C MET A 13 -7.20 25.41 20.17
N SER A 14 -6.49 26.21 21.00
CA SER A 14 -5.06 26.03 21.23
C SER A 14 -4.75 24.69 21.90
N VAL A 15 -5.56 24.25 22.88
CA VAL A 15 -5.41 22.96 23.55
C VAL A 15 -5.66 21.81 22.58
N VAL A 16 -6.71 21.90 21.75
CA VAL A 16 -7.02 20.87 20.74
C VAL A 16 -5.88 20.75 19.71
N LEU A 17 -5.40 21.89 19.18
CA LEU A 17 -4.28 21.89 18.24
C LEU A 17 -2.98 21.37 18.88
N ALA A 18 -2.70 21.74 20.14
CA ALA A 18 -1.54 21.23 20.86
C ALA A 18 -1.63 19.72 21.12
N ALA A 19 -2.82 19.22 21.49
CA ALA A 19 -3.06 17.79 21.67
C ALA A 19 -2.90 17.01 20.34
N LEU A 20 -3.46 17.51 19.24
CA LEU A 20 -3.29 16.93 17.91
C LEU A 20 -1.82 16.97 17.48
N LEU A 21 -1.11 18.07 17.72
CA LEU A 21 0.33 18.17 17.42
C LEU A 21 1.12 17.13 18.21
N PHE A 22 0.81 16.99 19.51
CA PHE A 22 1.46 15.98 20.36
C PHE A 22 1.25 14.57 19.82
N ILE A 23 0.02 14.19 19.52
CA ILE A 23 -0.32 12.85 18.99
C ILE A 23 0.31 12.62 17.61
N SER A 24 0.40 13.67 16.77
CA SER A 24 0.87 13.55 15.40
C SER A 24 2.38 13.43 15.26
N VAL A 25 3.15 14.15 16.07
CA VAL A 25 4.60 14.39 15.81
C VAL A 25 5.52 13.87 16.92
N THR A 26 4.98 13.58 18.12
CA THR A 26 5.82 13.14 19.25
C THR A 26 6.47 11.79 18.94
N PRO A 27 7.79 11.62 19.10
CA PRO A 27 8.43 10.33 18.91
C PRO A 27 7.78 9.21 19.72
N SER A 28 7.80 8.00 19.19
CA SER A 28 7.26 6.83 19.88
C SER A 28 8.03 6.55 21.19
N PHE A 29 7.34 6.32 22.28
CA PHE A 29 7.91 6.00 23.58
C PHE A 29 7.07 4.96 24.33
N TYR A 30 7.71 4.22 25.24
CA TYR A 30 6.99 3.28 26.08
C TYR A 30 6.32 3.99 27.25
N VAL A 31 5.00 3.83 27.38
CA VAL A 31 4.23 4.33 28.52
C VAL A 31 4.37 3.37 29.71
N ASN A 32 4.38 2.06 29.40
CA ASN A 32 4.57 0.96 30.35
C ASN A 32 5.39 -0.13 29.64
N THR A 33 5.75 -1.20 30.37
CA THR A 33 6.47 -2.37 29.81
C THR A 33 5.76 -3.04 28.64
N THR A 34 4.43 -2.89 28.53
CA THR A 34 3.59 -3.54 27.49
C THR A 34 2.92 -2.56 26.54
N GLN A 35 2.89 -1.26 26.86
CA GLN A 35 2.18 -0.26 26.06
C GLN A 35 3.16 0.77 25.48
N ARG A 36 3.21 0.84 24.16
CA ARG A 36 3.98 1.81 23.40
C ARG A 36 3.07 2.88 22.83
N PHE A 37 3.40 4.15 23.07
CA PHE A 37 2.79 5.25 22.33
C PHE A 37 3.42 5.32 20.94
N THR A 38 2.59 5.36 19.91
CA THR A 38 3.01 5.48 18.50
C THR A 38 2.37 6.74 17.92
N SER A 39 3.16 7.64 17.35
CA SER A 39 2.61 8.86 16.75
C SER A 39 1.95 8.57 15.41
N LEU A 40 1.01 9.44 14.99
CA LEU A 40 0.36 9.31 13.69
C LEU A 40 1.36 9.38 12.53
N LEU A 41 2.40 10.18 12.65
CA LEU A 41 3.42 10.31 11.61
C LEU A 41 4.29 9.05 11.46
N SER A 42 4.48 8.28 12.54
CA SER A 42 5.24 7.02 12.50
C SER A 42 4.44 5.82 11.97
N ILE A 43 3.14 6.00 11.74
CA ILE A 43 2.25 5.01 11.12
C ILE A 43 2.11 5.27 9.61
N VAL A 44 2.57 6.43 9.14
CA VAL A 44 2.49 6.78 7.72
C VAL A 44 3.53 5.98 6.95
N ASP A 45 3.07 5.16 6.02
CA ASP A 45 3.93 4.40 5.13
C ASP A 45 4.58 5.32 4.08
N LEU A 46 5.87 5.09 3.85
CA LEU A 46 6.65 5.81 2.85
C LEU A 46 6.74 4.99 1.57
N GLY A 47 6.78 5.67 0.43
CA GLY A 47 7.11 5.05 -0.85
C GLY A 47 8.58 4.67 -0.92
N SER A 48 8.94 3.85 -1.90
CA SER A 48 10.30 3.35 -2.12
C SER A 48 11.33 4.46 -2.35
N ASP A 49 10.88 5.63 -2.82
CA ASP A 49 11.71 6.81 -3.05
C ASP A 49 12.20 7.49 -1.75
N LEU A 50 11.41 7.41 -0.68
CA LEU A 50 11.68 8.05 0.62
C LEU A 50 12.04 7.05 1.73
N GLY A 51 11.45 5.87 1.72
CA GLY A 51 11.59 4.85 2.75
C GLY A 51 12.52 3.70 2.35
N GLY A 52 12.84 3.57 1.05
CA GLY A 52 13.49 2.37 0.54
C GLY A 52 12.53 1.18 0.48
N GLY A 53 13.07 -0.02 0.47
CA GLY A 53 12.25 -1.21 0.40
C GLY A 53 13.07 -2.49 0.35
N TYR A 54 12.48 -3.51 -0.24
CA TYR A 54 13.11 -4.80 -0.48
C TYR A 54 13.03 -5.16 -1.95
N SER A 55 14.05 -5.84 -2.42
CA SER A 55 14.10 -6.40 -3.75
C SER A 55 14.35 -7.89 -3.67
N VAL A 56 13.69 -8.65 -4.51
CA VAL A 56 13.93 -10.07 -4.73
C VAL A 56 14.39 -10.28 -6.16
N VAL A 57 15.31 -11.21 -6.34
CA VAL A 57 15.66 -11.73 -7.67
C VAL A 57 15.07 -13.12 -7.79
N TYR A 58 14.11 -13.29 -8.69
CA TYR A 58 13.55 -14.59 -9.02
C TYR A 58 14.39 -15.25 -10.09
N TYR A 59 14.86 -16.45 -9.78
CA TYR A 59 15.56 -17.32 -10.71
C TYR A 59 14.62 -18.44 -11.16
N PRO A 60 14.36 -18.60 -12.45
CA PRO A 60 13.63 -19.78 -12.94
C PRO A 60 14.37 -21.07 -12.58
N GLU A 61 13.63 -22.15 -12.37
CA GLU A 61 14.21 -23.48 -12.22
C GLU A 61 15.16 -23.80 -13.40
N GLY A 62 16.31 -24.38 -13.10
CA GLY A 62 17.35 -24.61 -14.09
C GLY A 62 18.20 -23.38 -14.43
N VAL A 63 17.93 -22.22 -13.80
CA VAL A 63 18.77 -21.02 -13.95
C VAL A 63 19.45 -20.73 -12.61
N ILE A 64 20.78 -20.83 -12.59
CA ILE A 64 21.58 -20.67 -11.37
C ILE A 64 22.66 -19.60 -11.54
N THR A 65 23.09 -19.05 -10.43
CA THR A 65 24.19 -18.08 -10.44
C THR A 65 25.54 -18.77 -10.61
N LYS A 66 26.55 -17.96 -10.92
CA LYS A 66 27.93 -18.45 -11.01
C LYS A 66 28.44 -19.02 -9.69
N GLU A 67 28.09 -18.39 -8.57
CA GLU A 67 28.50 -18.84 -7.24
C GLU A 67 27.86 -20.18 -6.88
N GLU A 68 26.60 -20.39 -7.26
CA GLU A 68 25.90 -21.66 -7.09
C GLU A 68 26.51 -22.76 -7.95
N TYR A 69 26.81 -22.45 -9.22
CA TYR A 69 27.50 -23.40 -10.10
C TYR A 69 28.87 -23.80 -9.54
N GLU A 70 29.71 -22.83 -9.12
CA GLU A 70 31.01 -23.09 -8.52
C GLU A 70 30.89 -23.93 -7.23
N SER A 71 29.81 -23.72 -6.46
CA SER A 71 29.52 -24.54 -5.26
C SER A 71 29.14 -25.98 -5.62
N LEU A 72 28.33 -26.18 -6.66
CA LEU A 72 27.97 -27.52 -7.17
C LEU A 72 29.19 -28.24 -7.74
N GLU A 73 30.03 -27.55 -8.50
CA GLU A 73 31.28 -28.09 -9.05
C GLU A 73 32.24 -28.52 -7.94
N ALA A 74 32.43 -27.70 -6.90
CA ALA A 74 33.26 -28.02 -5.77
C ALA A 74 32.73 -29.21 -4.96
N ALA A 75 31.40 -29.30 -4.76
CA ALA A 75 30.77 -30.44 -4.09
C ALA A 75 30.91 -31.73 -4.92
N TYR A 76 30.80 -31.65 -6.23
CA TYR A 76 31.02 -32.77 -7.13
C TYR A 76 32.48 -33.25 -7.13
N GLU A 77 33.46 -32.35 -7.17
CA GLU A 77 34.89 -32.69 -7.05
C GLU A 77 35.22 -33.34 -5.70
N GLU A 78 34.62 -32.86 -4.57
CA GLU A 78 34.79 -33.44 -3.25
C GLU A 78 34.22 -34.87 -3.18
N ALA A 79 33.04 -35.09 -3.77
CA ALA A 79 32.43 -36.42 -3.87
C ALA A 79 33.26 -37.41 -4.65
N LEU A 80 33.84 -36.98 -5.82
CA LEU A 80 34.76 -37.77 -6.58
C LEU A 80 36.03 -38.14 -5.81
N ALA A 81 36.57 -37.22 -5.02
CA ALA A 81 37.79 -37.43 -4.24
C ALA A 81 37.58 -38.41 -3.07
N THR A 82 36.36 -38.55 -2.55
CA THR A 82 36.02 -39.42 -1.43
C THR A 82 35.52 -40.79 -1.85
N GLU A 83 35.55 -41.14 -3.15
CA GLU A 83 34.98 -42.38 -3.73
C GLU A 83 33.51 -42.65 -3.28
N THR A 84 32.82 -41.67 -2.82
CA THR A 84 31.41 -41.72 -2.43
C THR A 84 30.57 -41.29 -3.67
N THR A 85 30.70 -42.01 -4.79
CA THR A 85 29.74 -41.91 -5.86
C THR A 85 28.45 -42.60 -5.44
N GLU A 86 27.58 -41.93 -4.74
CA GLU A 86 26.18 -42.26 -4.80
C GLU A 86 25.71 -42.01 -6.22
N ASP A 87 24.95 -42.93 -6.80
CA ASP A 87 24.44 -42.89 -8.18
C ASP A 87 23.59 -41.65 -8.55
N ASP A 88 23.48 -40.66 -7.67
CA ASP A 88 22.58 -39.50 -7.75
C ASP A 88 23.29 -38.15 -8.01
N MET A 89 24.63 -38.11 -8.12
CA MET A 89 25.33 -36.85 -8.35
C MET A 89 25.72 -36.67 -9.82
N THR A 90 24.99 -35.80 -10.53
CA THR A 90 25.27 -35.46 -11.91
C THR A 90 26.43 -34.44 -12.00
N ASP A 91 27.28 -34.58 -12.98
CA ASP A 91 28.36 -33.59 -13.29
C ASP A 91 27.70 -32.24 -13.66
N PRO A 92 27.90 -31.16 -12.89
CA PRO A 92 27.31 -29.85 -13.18
C PRO A 92 27.67 -29.32 -14.60
N ALA A 93 28.83 -29.69 -15.16
CA ALA A 93 29.23 -29.33 -16.52
C ALA A 93 28.39 -30.02 -17.61
N THR A 94 27.71 -31.12 -17.29
CA THR A 94 26.77 -31.79 -18.21
C THR A 94 25.33 -31.29 -18.04
N GLU A 95 25.01 -30.62 -16.94
CA GLU A 95 23.68 -30.13 -16.62
C GLU A 95 23.50 -28.66 -16.98
N TYR A 96 24.55 -27.83 -16.82
CA TYR A 96 24.46 -26.39 -16.98
C TYR A 96 25.44 -25.84 -18.00
N VAL A 97 25.04 -24.79 -18.70
CA VAL A 97 25.84 -24.03 -19.66
C VAL A 97 25.92 -22.56 -19.27
N ALA A 98 27.11 -21.98 -19.37
CA ALA A 98 27.29 -20.56 -19.08
C ALA A 98 26.52 -19.66 -20.08
N TYR A 99 25.68 -18.76 -19.57
CA TYR A 99 24.83 -17.86 -20.34
C TYR A 99 24.77 -16.48 -19.71
N LYS A 100 25.27 -15.45 -20.40
CA LYS A 100 25.19 -14.03 -20.02
C LYS A 100 25.49 -13.70 -18.53
N GLY A 101 26.38 -14.45 -17.88
CA GLY A 101 26.80 -14.20 -16.48
C GLY A 101 26.16 -15.11 -15.45
N ILE A 102 25.22 -15.95 -15.86
CA ILE A 102 24.59 -17.04 -15.09
C ILE A 102 24.88 -18.39 -15.78
N TYR A 103 24.32 -19.45 -15.23
CA TYR A 103 24.29 -20.79 -15.82
C TYR A 103 22.85 -21.22 -16.06
N ILE A 104 22.58 -21.78 -17.25
CA ILE A 104 21.25 -22.26 -17.63
C ILE A 104 21.30 -23.79 -17.90
N GLY A 105 20.25 -24.49 -17.46
CA GLY A 105 20.11 -25.93 -17.67
C GLY A 105 20.05 -26.31 -19.15
N GLN A 106 20.65 -27.44 -19.49
CA GLN A 106 20.69 -27.93 -20.88
C GLN A 106 19.30 -28.27 -21.45
N ASP A 107 18.34 -28.62 -20.59
CA ASP A 107 16.92 -28.87 -20.94
C ASP A 107 16.19 -27.62 -21.43
N HIS A 108 16.69 -26.43 -21.08
CA HIS A 108 16.17 -25.15 -21.57
C HIS A 108 16.82 -24.70 -22.87
N LEU A 109 17.84 -25.45 -23.38
CA LEU A 109 18.58 -25.13 -24.59
C LEU A 109 18.23 -26.07 -25.73
N GLY A 110 18.19 -25.54 -26.96
CA GLY A 110 18.11 -26.30 -28.21
C GLY A 110 19.46 -26.85 -28.66
N GLU A 111 19.45 -27.60 -29.75
CA GLU A 111 20.67 -28.21 -30.36
C GLU A 111 21.73 -27.16 -30.78
N ASP A 112 21.33 -25.90 -30.95
CA ASP A 112 22.20 -24.78 -31.31
C ASP A 112 22.68 -23.96 -30.09
N ASN A 113 22.44 -24.44 -28.85
CA ASN A 113 22.66 -23.75 -27.59
C ASN A 113 21.87 -22.43 -27.49
N ALA A 114 20.82 -22.25 -28.26
CA ALA A 114 19.88 -21.16 -28.10
C ALA A 114 18.78 -21.57 -27.11
N VAL A 115 18.26 -20.61 -26.35
CA VAL A 115 17.16 -20.85 -25.43
C VAL A 115 15.91 -21.26 -26.21
N THR A 116 15.21 -22.28 -25.75
CA THR A 116 14.04 -22.84 -26.42
C THR A 116 12.84 -21.89 -26.40
N GLU A 117 12.01 -21.92 -27.44
CA GLU A 117 10.79 -21.11 -27.52
C GLU A 117 9.79 -21.47 -26.39
N SER A 118 9.77 -22.75 -25.92
CA SER A 118 8.93 -23.20 -24.83
C SER A 118 9.32 -22.52 -23.52
N PHE A 119 10.62 -22.52 -23.19
CA PHE A 119 11.10 -21.85 -21.97
C PHE A 119 10.82 -20.35 -22.00
N VAL A 120 11.04 -19.68 -23.14
CA VAL A 120 10.72 -18.24 -23.29
C VAL A 120 9.23 -17.98 -23.07
N ALA A 121 8.33 -18.81 -23.61
CA ALA A 121 6.90 -18.66 -23.45
C ALA A 121 6.45 -18.88 -21.99
N GLU A 122 7.01 -19.86 -21.28
CA GLU A 122 6.76 -20.11 -19.86
C GLU A 122 7.30 -18.97 -18.99
N PHE A 123 8.50 -18.49 -19.28
CA PHE A 123 9.09 -17.34 -18.60
C PHE A 123 8.24 -16.08 -18.79
N ASP A 124 7.78 -15.77 -19.99
CA ASP A 124 6.90 -14.64 -20.26
C ASP A 124 5.55 -14.77 -19.53
N SER A 125 5.06 -16.00 -19.32
CA SER A 125 3.86 -16.24 -18.53
C SER A 125 4.11 -16.02 -17.04
N ALA A 126 5.26 -16.45 -16.54
CA ALA A 126 5.69 -16.17 -15.16
C ALA A 126 5.83 -14.67 -14.91
N VAL A 127 6.45 -13.91 -15.82
CA VAL A 127 6.55 -12.44 -15.71
C VAL A 127 5.18 -11.79 -15.62
N ARG A 128 4.23 -12.15 -16.53
CA ARG A 128 2.86 -11.61 -16.49
C ARG A 128 2.14 -11.94 -15.19
N ALA A 129 2.32 -13.16 -14.68
CA ALA A 129 1.72 -13.59 -13.42
C ALA A 129 2.28 -12.80 -12.23
N ILE A 130 3.59 -12.62 -12.18
CA ILE A 130 4.27 -11.82 -11.15
C ILE A 130 3.75 -10.38 -11.18
N GLU A 131 3.73 -9.72 -12.34
CA GLU A 131 3.18 -8.37 -12.47
C GLU A 131 1.72 -8.28 -11.98
N ALA A 132 0.86 -9.21 -12.42
CA ALA A 132 -0.55 -9.26 -12.03
C ALA A 132 -0.71 -9.47 -10.50
N ARG A 133 0.13 -10.27 -9.87
CA ARG A 133 0.09 -10.53 -8.43
C ARG A 133 0.49 -9.33 -7.61
N TYR A 134 1.56 -8.62 -8.02
CA TYR A 134 1.99 -7.39 -7.32
C TYR A 134 0.98 -6.26 -7.50
N GLU A 135 0.35 -6.16 -8.67
CA GLU A 135 -0.75 -5.22 -8.90
C GLU A 135 -1.98 -5.56 -8.04
N ALA A 136 -2.40 -6.84 -8.04
CA ALA A 136 -3.55 -7.33 -7.27
C ALA A 136 -3.34 -7.25 -5.76
N LYS A 137 -2.10 -7.41 -5.27
CA LYS A 137 -1.70 -7.16 -3.87
C LYS A 137 -1.85 -5.68 -3.48
N GLY A 138 -2.02 -4.79 -4.46
CA GLY A 138 -2.19 -3.35 -4.22
C GLY A 138 -0.88 -2.59 -4.08
N PHE A 139 0.24 -3.17 -4.49
CA PHE A 139 1.50 -2.43 -4.60
C PHE A 139 1.43 -1.49 -5.80
N SER A 140 1.18 -0.22 -5.57
CA SER A 140 1.22 0.79 -6.62
C SER A 140 2.59 1.48 -6.77
N ASP A 141 3.55 1.14 -5.91
CA ASP A 141 4.93 1.63 -5.94
C ASP A 141 5.89 0.42 -5.95
N TYR A 142 5.81 -0.38 -7.03
CA TYR A 142 6.68 -1.53 -7.26
C TYR A 142 7.29 -1.42 -8.65
N SER A 143 8.42 -2.11 -8.87
CA SER A 143 8.97 -2.33 -10.20
C SER A 143 9.19 -3.82 -10.44
N VAL A 144 8.94 -4.25 -11.66
CA VAL A 144 9.31 -5.58 -12.18
C VAL A 144 10.24 -5.35 -13.35
N ASP A 145 11.50 -5.70 -13.18
CA ASP A 145 12.57 -5.49 -14.16
C ASP A 145 13.06 -6.85 -14.65
N VAL A 146 12.74 -7.20 -15.89
CA VAL A 146 13.20 -8.42 -16.54
C VAL A 146 14.60 -8.20 -17.07
N GLN A 147 15.52 -9.08 -16.68
CA GLN A 147 16.91 -9.03 -17.11
C GLN A 147 17.16 -9.88 -18.36
N ASP A 148 18.21 -9.56 -19.09
CA ASP A 148 18.59 -10.29 -20.33
C ASP A 148 19.04 -11.74 -20.05
N ASP A 149 19.27 -12.10 -18.81
CA ASP A 149 19.68 -13.41 -18.32
C ASP A 149 18.52 -14.28 -17.81
N TYR A 150 17.28 -13.92 -18.11
CA TYR A 150 16.06 -14.59 -17.65
C TYR A 150 15.86 -14.55 -16.13
N THR A 151 16.38 -13.54 -15.45
CA THR A 151 16.03 -13.25 -14.06
C THR A 151 14.98 -12.14 -13.98
N ILE A 152 14.12 -12.19 -12.95
CA ILE A 152 13.11 -11.18 -12.70
C ILE A 152 13.46 -10.48 -11.39
N VAL A 153 13.77 -9.19 -11.47
CA VAL A 153 14.04 -8.37 -10.30
C VAL A 153 12.78 -7.61 -9.92
N VAL A 154 12.25 -7.88 -8.76
CA VAL A 154 11.07 -7.17 -8.25
C VAL A 154 11.47 -6.35 -7.04
N THR A 155 11.12 -5.07 -7.05
CA THR A 155 11.36 -4.16 -5.93
C THR A 155 10.02 -3.65 -5.40
N VAL A 156 9.85 -3.72 -4.08
CA VAL A 156 8.66 -3.24 -3.36
C VAL A 156 9.06 -2.28 -2.25
N PRO A 157 8.19 -1.35 -1.84
CA PRO A 157 8.44 -0.53 -0.66
C PRO A 157 8.49 -1.39 0.61
N ASP A 158 9.06 -0.83 1.68
CA ASP A 158 9.16 -1.55 2.96
C ASP A 158 7.76 -1.82 3.57
N VAL A 159 7.43 -3.10 3.70
CA VAL A 159 6.21 -3.62 4.34
C VAL A 159 6.52 -4.58 5.49
N SER A 160 7.76 -4.61 5.95
CA SER A 160 8.23 -5.53 7.01
C SER A 160 7.50 -5.39 8.34
N ASN A 161 6.79 -4.29 8.55
CA ASN A 161 5.93 -4.07 9.72
C ASN A 161 4.51 -4.68 9.56
N GLN A 162 4.16 -5.18 8.38
CA GLN A 162 2.83 -5.71 8.03
C GLN A 162 2.87 -7.23 7.86
N GLU A 163 3.89 -7.76 7.19
CA GLU A 163 4.05 -9.18 6.89
C GLU A 163 5.53 -9.58 6.78
N SER A 164 5.81 -10.88 6.79
CA SER A 164 7.15 -11.41 6.53
C SER A 164 7.53 -11.19 5.07
N ILE A 165 8.59 -10.44 4.83
CA ILE A 165 9.08 -10.14 3.47
C ILE A 165 9.48 -11.42 2.71
N SER A 166 10.14 -12.35 3.39
CA SER A 166 10.57 -13.61 2.78
C SER A 166 9.38 -14.46 2.35
N ASP A 167 8.38 -14.59 3.25
CA ASP A 167 7.20 -15.42 2.97
C ASP A 167 6.32 -14.79 1.89
N MET A 168 6.17 -13.47 1.91
CA MET A 168 5.46 -12.72 0.88
C MET A 168 6.06 -12.97 -0.51
N PHE A 169 7.39 -12.81 -0.66
CA PHE A 169 8.04 -13.01 -1.94
C PHE A 169 7.94 -14.48 -2.40
N ALA A 170 8.13 -15.45 -1.47
CA ALA A 170 8.00 -16.86 -1.79
C ALA A 170 6.57 -17.21 -2.23
N GLN A 171 5.55 -16.74 -1.51
CA GLN A 171 4.14 -17.00 -1.84
C GLN A 171 3.72 -16.37 -3.17
N LEU A 172 4.17 -15.14 -3.46
CA LEU A 172 3.88 -14.47 -4.74
C LEU A 172 4.55 -15.18 -5.93
N ALA A 173 5.57 -16.00 -5.68
CA ALA A 173 6.25 -16.81 -6.69
C ALA A 173 5.64 -18.20 -6.91
N TYR A 174 4.61 -18.60 -6.16
CA TYR A 174 4.00 -19.93 -6.32
C TYR A 174 3.57 -20.18 -7.76
N SER A 175 4.10 -21.24 -8.36
CA SER A 175 3.74 -21.71 -9.71
C SER A 175 2.54 -22.64 -9.66
N GLY A 176 1.96 -22.96 -10.81
CA GLY A 176 0.88 -23.92 -10.97
C GLY A 176 -0.52 -23.36 -10.66
N SER A 177 -1.50 -24.23 -10.77
CA SER A 177 -2.92 -23.94 -10.59
C SER A 177 -3.40 -24.24 -9.18
N LEU A 178 -4.54 -23.67 -8.78
CA LEU A 178 -5.26 -24.08 -7.56
C LEU A 178 -5.81 -25.49 -7.77
N VAL A 179 -5.58 -26.39 -6.80
CA VAL A 179 -6.00 -27.79 -6.86
C VAL A 179 -6.63 -28.22 -5.55
N PHE A 180 -7.79 -28.87 -5.64
CA PHE A 180 -8.43 -29.60 -4.54
C PHE A 180 -8.27 -31.10 -4.81
N THR A 181 -7.72 -31.88 -3.88
CA THR A 181 -7.44 -33.30 -4.09
C THR A 181 -7.47 -34.09 -2.77
N ASP A 182 -7.64 -35.39 -2.86
CA ASP A 182 -7.50 -36.34 -1.75
C ASP A 182 -6.09 -36.94 -1.65
N GLN A 183 -5.18 -36.54 -2.56
CA GLN A 183 -3.81 -37.06 -2.64
C GLN A 183 -2.83 -36.10 -1.98
N THR A 184 -1.76 -36.64 -1.42
CA THR A 184 -0.65 -35.85 -0.87
C THR A 184 0.25 -35.24 -1.94
N ASP A 185 0.17 -35.72 -3.17
CA ASP A 185 0.82 -35.15 -4.33
C ASP A 185 -0.25 -34.53 -5.24
N PRO A 186 -0.25 -33.21 -5.48
CA PRO A 186 -1.25 -32.51 -6.28
C PRO A 186 -1.27 -32.96 -7.75
N ASN A 187 -0.20 -33.55 -8.27
CA ASN A 187 -0.05 -33.99 -9.64
C ASN A 187 -0.66 -35.38 -9.87
N THR A 188 -0.89 -36.15 -8.79
CA THR A 188 -1.51 -37.45 -8.88
C THR A 188 -2.95 -37.37 -9.36
N THR A 189 -3.28 -38.11 -10.41
CA THR A 189 -4.66 -38.17 -10.94
C THR A 189 -5.57 -38.92 -9.96
N SER A 190 -6.64 -38.27 -9.53
CA SER A 190 -7.69 -38.85 -8.67
C SER A 190 -9.08 -38.47 -9.19
N SER A 191 -10.08 -39.34 -8.94
CA SER A 191 -11.48 -39.01 -9.18
C SER A 191 -11.98 -37.85 -8.28
N ASN A 192 -11.32 -37.61 -7.16
CA ASN A 192 -11.60 -36.57 -6.19
C ASN A 192 -10.74 -35.30 -6.43
N ARG A 193 -10.17 -35.14 -7.61
CA ARG A 193 -9.39 -33.96 -8.00
C ARG A 193 -10.28 -32.95 -8.71
N MET A 194 -10.17 -31.67 -8.29
CA MET A 194 -10.82 -30.51 -8.92
C MET A 194 -9.78 -29.40 -9.12
N LEU A 195 -9.66 -28.92 -10.35
CA LEU A 195 -8.82 -27.76 -10.64
C LEU A 195 -9.62 -26.48 -10.29
N GLY A 196 -8.96 -25.53 -9.64
CA GLY A 196 -9.53 -24.23 -9.32
C GLY A 196 -9.50 -23.29 -10.50
N THR A 197 -10.21 -23.61 -11.56
CA THR A 197 -10.38 -22.75 -12.74
C THR A 197 -11.55 -21.79 -12.55
N SER A 198 -11.67 -20.79 -13.42
CA SER A 198 -12.81 -19.85 -13.44
C SER A 198 -14.18 -20.54 -13.62
N GLU A 199 -14.22 -21.79 -14.11
CA GLU A 199 -15.41 -22.63 -14.17
C GLU A 199 -15.92 -23.03 -12.78
N TYR A 200 -15.00 -23.36 -11.84
CA TYR A 200 -15.34 -23.88 -10.52
C TYR A 200 -15.16 -22.88 -9.39
N VAL A 201 -14.29 -21.89 -9.56
CA VAL A 201 -13.95 -20.88 -8.56
C VAL A 201 -14.24 -19.49 -9.10
N ARG A 202 -14.96 -18.69 -8.31
CA ARG A 202 -15.25 -17.29 -8.65
C ARG A 202 -14.16 -16.35 -8.22
N GLY A 203 -13.54 -16.61 -7.08
CA GLY A 203 -12.49 -15.80 -6.51
C GLY A 203 -12.14 -16.20 -5.09
N ALA A 204 -11.15 -15.52 -4.53
CA ALA A 204 -10.72 -15.68 -3.14
C ALA A 204 -10.73 -14.31 -2.44
N THR A 205 -11.17 -14.28 -1.18
CA THR A 205 -11.26 -13.06 -0.37
C THR A 205 -10.74 -13.34 1.04
N VAL A 206 -10.21 -12.29 1.70
CA VAL A 206 -9.76 -12.40 3.09
C VAL A 206 -10.96 -12.40 4.03
N VAL A 207 -10.93 -13.29 5.00
CA VAL A 207 -11.97 -13.43 6.02
C VAL A 207 -11.35 -13.30 7.41
N ASP A 208 -11.95 -12.46 8.25
CA ASP A 208 -11.60 -12.39 9.67
C ASP A 208 -12.26 -13.56 10.41
N MET A 209 -11.45 -14.47 10.93
CA MET A 209 -11.89 -15.68 11.64
C MET A 209 -11.99 -15.47 13.17
N GLY A 210 -11.76 -14.22 13.61
CA GLY A 210 -11.85 -13.81 15.01
C GLY A 210 -10.54 -13.88 15.78
N THR A 211 -10.55 -13.32 16.99
CA THR A 211 -9.34 -13.05 17.80
C THR A 211 -8.53 -14.28 18.21
N SER A 212 -9.05 -15.47 18.09
CA SER A 212 -8.35 -16.73 18.44
C SER A 212 -7.78 -17.48 17.25
N THR A 213 -8.23 -17.18 16.03
CA THR A 213 -7.88 -17.90 14.79
C THR A 213 -7.22 -17.00 13.73
N GLY A 214 -7.15 -15.69 13.97
CA GLY A 214 -6.53 -14.76 13.04
C GLY A 214 -7.36 -14.55 11.77
N TYR A 215 -6.69 -14.54 10.63
CA TYR A 215 -7.29 -14.38 9.32
C TYR A 215 -7.30 -15.69 8.54
N GLY A 216 -8.14 -15.76 7.53
CA GLY A 216 -8.22 -16.89 6.61
C GLY A 216 -8.57 -16.42 5.21
N VAL A 217 -8.51 -17.32 4.24
CA VAL A 217 -8.91 -17.08 2.86
C VAL A 217 -10.19 -17.83 2.55
N GLY A 218 -11.23 -17.11 2.16
CA GLY A 218 -12.50 -17.67 1.68
C GLY A 218 -12.46 -17.81 0.16
N ILE A 219 -12.49 -19.04 -0.34
CA ILE A 219 -12.55 -19.37 -1.76
C ILE A 219 -14.02 -19.49 -2.16
N GLU A 220 -14.50 -18.57 -2.97
CA GLU A 220 -15.88 -18.55 -3.45
C GLU A 220 -16.03 -19.50 -4.64
N LEU A 221 -16.94 -20.47 -4.54
CA LEU A 221 -17.22 -21.43 -5.59
C LEU A 221 -18.33 -20.94 -6.53
N THR A 222 -18.27 -21.36 -7.79
CA THR A 222 -19.40 -21.26 -8.72
C THR A 222 -20.47 -22.33 -8.39
N ALA A 223 -21.61 -22.32 -9.07
CA ALA A 223 -22.63 -23.36 -8.88
C ALA A 223 -22.10 -24.75 -9.26
N GLU A 224 -21.32 -24.85 -10.33
CA GLU A 224 -20.63 -26.05 -10.80
C GLU A 224 -19.55 -26.49 -9.81
N GLY A 225 -18.72 -25.52 -9.32
CA GLY A 225 -17.69 -25.76 -8.31
C GLY A 225 -18.28 -26.28 -7.01
N ARG A 226 -19.38 -25.70 -6.53
CA ARG A 226 -20.10 -26.15 -5.34
C ARG A 226 -20.60 -27.59 -5.49
N ALA A 227 -21.22 -27.92 -6.64
CA ALA A 227 -21.69 -29.27 -6.90
C ALA A 227 -20.53 -30.28 -6.91
N ARG A 228 -19.43 -29.94 -7.58
CA ARG A 228 -18.24 -30.77 -7.66
C ARG A 228 -17.56 -30.93 -6.28
N PHE A 229 -17.45 -29.85 -5.52
CA PHE A 229 -16.91 -29.87 -4.16
C PHE A 229 -17.76 -30.73 -3.21
N ALA A 230 -19.09 -30.65 -3.31
CA ALA A 230 -20.01 -31.49 -2.55
C ALA A 230 -19.87 -32.98 -2.91
N GLU A 231 -19.64 -33.32 -4.18
CA GLU A 231 -19.35 -34.69 -4.61
C GLU A 231 -18.05 -35.22 -4.00
N ILE A 232 -16.95 -34.45 -4.09
CA ILE A 232 -15.63 -34.81 -3.54
C ILE A 232 -15.73 -35.01 -2.03
N THR A 233 -16.28 -34.03 -1.31
CA THR A 233 -16.40 -34.09 0.15
C THR A 233 -17.36 -35.21 0.59
N GLY A 234 -18.39 -35.51 -0.18
CA GLY A 234 -19.27 -36.65 0.06
C GLY A 234 -18.57 -38.00 -0.10
N SER A 235 -17.70 -38.15 -1.11
CA SER A 235 -16.91 -39.38 -1.29
C SER A 235 -15.87 -39.57 -0.18
N LEU A 236 -15.21 -38.48 0.25
CA LEU A 236 -14.24 -38.50 1.34
C LEU A 236 -14.88 -38.80 2.69
N ALA A 237 -16.07 -38.28 2.97
CA ALA A 237 -16.83 -38.58 4.18
C ALA A 237 -17.30 -40.06 4.25
N GLY A 238 -17.50 -40.69 3.08
CA GLY A 238 -17.91 -42.12 2.97
C GLY A 238 -16.75 -43.13 3.05
N SER A 239 -15.51 -42.69 2.87
CA SER A 239 -14.32 -43.53 2.91
C SER A 239 -13.80 -43.72 4.36
N SER A 240 -14.57 -44.41 5.18
CA SER A 240 -14.08 -44.88 6.47
C SER A 240 -13.15 -46.07 6.26
N ASP A 241 -11.85 -45.86 6.37
CA ASP A 241 -10.85 -46.92 6.37
C ASP A 241 -11.04 -47.76 7.65
N SER A 242 -11.50 -48.98 7.47
CA SER A 242 -11.88 -49.91 8.53
C SER A 242 -10.68 -50.51 9.30
N SER A 243 -9.49 -49.94 9.19
CA SER A 243 -8.24 -50.50 9.75
C SER A 243 -7.58 -49.70 10.87
N SER A 244 -8.09 -48.52 11.25
CA SER A 244 -7.53 -47.76 12.38
C SER A 244 -8.58 -47.42 13.44
N SER A 245 -8.34 -47.88 14.66
CA SER A 245 -9.17 -47.69 15.88
C SER A 245 -9.04 -46.28 16.50
N SER A 246 -8.78 -45.24 15.70
CA SER A 246 -8.79 -43.85 16.14
C SER A 246 -9.97 -43.08 15.51
N SER A 247 -10.70 -42.38 16.33
CA SER A 247 -12.04 -41.83 16.18
C SER A 247 -12.19 -40.63 15.22
N SER A 248 -11.53 -40.60 14.08
CA SER A 248 -11.78 -39.64 12.99
C SER A 248 -12.06 -40.42 11.70
N SER A 249 -13.35 -40.77 11.47
CA SER A 249 -13.78 -41.36 10.22
C SER A 249 -14.05 -40.30 9.18
N GLY A 250 -13.12 -40.11 8.25
CA GLY A 250 -13.23 -39.24 7.11
C GLY A 250 -11.90 -39.15 6.36
N GLY A 251 -11.95 -38.97 5.03
CA GLY A 251 -10.76 -38.72 4.22
C GLY A 251 -10.21 -37.29 4.41
N THR A 252 -8.97 -37.10 4.02
CA THR A 252 -8.34 -35.75 4.05
C THR A 252 -8.49 -35.08 2.69
N LEU A 253 -8.94 -33.85 2.71
CA LEU A 253 -8.94 -32.94 1.57
C LEU A 253 -7.72 -32.05 1.66
N TYR A 254 -6.95 -32.00 0.61
CA TYR A 254 -5.80 -31.11 0.45
C TYR A 254 -6.14 -30.01 -0.55
N ILE A 255 -5.66 -28.80 -0.27
CA ILE A 255 -5.76 -27.63 -1.16
C ILE A 255 -4.34 -27.15 -1.45
N TYR A 256 -3.99 -27.09 -2.74
CA TYR A 256 -2.69 -26.70 -3.22
C TYR A 256 -2.78 -25.51 -4.19
N VAL A 257 -1.70 -24.74 -4.28
CA VAL A 257 -1.37 -23.94 -5.45
C VAL A 257 -0.06 -24.51 -6.00
N GLY A 258 -0.12 -25.11 -7.18
CA GLY A 258 0.97 -25.93 -7.71
C GLY A 258 1.36 -27.03 -6.72
N ASP A 259 2.63 -27.05 -6.34
CA ASP A 259 3.16 -28.01 -5.36
C ASP A 259 3.05 -27.51 -3.90
N ASN A 260 2.60 -26.28 -3.70
CA ASN A 260 2.53 -25.65 -2.38
C ASN A 260 1.19 -25.95 -1.68
N GLN A 261 1.25 -26.72 -0.59
CA GLN A 261 0.07 -27.05 0.20
C GLN A 261 -0.41 -25.85 1.03
N LEU A 262 -1.62 -25.37 0.75
CA LEU A 262 -2.25 -24.31 1.53
C LEU A 262 -2.98 -24.86 2.76
N MET A 263 -3.65 -25.99 2.64
CA MET A 263 -4.44 -26.59 3.71
C MET A 263 -4.55 -28.12 3.54
N ALA A 264 -4.63 -28.82 4.68
CA ALA A 264 -5.08 -30.20 4.76
C ALA A 264 -6.18 -30.28 5.84
N ALA A 265 -7.37 -30.75 5.46
CA ALA A 265 -8.52 -30.83 6.36
C ALA A 265 -9.19 -32.20 6.30
N THR A 266 -9.50 -32.78 7.46
CA THR A 266 -10.30 -34.01 7.54
C THR A 266 -11.77 -33.71 7.28
N VAL A 267 -12.37 -34.40 6.32
CA VAL A 267 -13.76 -34.22 5.91
C VAL A 267 -14.62 -35.31 6.54
N SER A 268 -15.44 -34.96 7.52
CA SER A 268 -16.32 -35.89 8.25
C SER A 268 -17.75 -35.95 7.70
N SER A 269 -18.14 -35.00 6.84
CA SER A 269 -19.46 -34.95 6.22
C SER A 269 -19.38 -34.25 4.87
N GLN A 270 -20.35 -34.54 4.00
CA GLN A 270 -20.51 -33.79 2.74
C GLN A 270 -20.71 -32.30 3.02
N LEU A 271 -19.94 -31.48 2.33
CA LEU A 271 -19.98 -30.00 2.45
C LEU A 271 -20.61 -29.42 1.19
N ASP A 272 -21.82 -28.86 1.34
CA ASP A 272 -22.54 -28.15 0.28
C ASP A 272 -22.53 -26.63 0.61
N GLN A 273 -21.40 -25.97 0.30
CA GLN A 273 -21.13 -24.59 0.69
C GLN A 273 -20.69 -23.77 -0.52
N ASP A 274 -21.05 -22.47 -0.53
CA ASP A 274 -20.64 -21.53 -1.58
C ASP A 274 -19.21 -21.03 -1.35
N VAL A 275 -18.67 -21.13 -0.12
CA VAL A 275 -17.35 -20.65 0.26
C VAL A 275 -16.59 -21.72 1.02
N VAL A 276 -15.38 -22.01 0.58
CA VAL A 276 -14.42 -22.88 1.27
C VAL A 276 -13.42 -22.01 2.01
N TYR A 277 -13.28 -22.24 3.32
CA TYR A 277 -12.37 -21.46 4.15
C TYR A 277 -11.05 -22.19 4.30
N VAL A 278 -9.96 -21.52 3.87
CA VAL A 278 -8.59 -21.93 4.11
C VAL A 278 -8.09 -21.19 5.34
N SER A 279 -7.88 -21.93 6.44
CA SER A 279 -7.29 -21.41 7.67
C SER A 279 -5.80 -21.76 7.68
N GLY A 280 -4.95 -20.77 7.36
CA GLY A 280 -3.50 -20.94 7.25
C GLY A 280 -2.70 -20.45 8.45
N ASN A 281 -3.33 -20.18 9.61
CA ASN A 281 -2.70 -19.49 10.75
C ASN A 281 -2.10 -18.12 10.38
N PHE A 282 -2.74 -17.40 9.47
CA PHE A 282 -2.31 -16.05 9.09
C PHE A 282 -2.47 -15.10 10.28
N GLU A 283 -1.35 -14.54 10.75
CA GLU A 283 -1.35 -13.63 11.90
C GLU A 283 -1.86 -12.25 11.49
N THR A 284 -1.57 -11.84 10.25
CA THR A 284 -1.96 -10.55 9.70
C THR A 284 -2.95 -10.71 8.54
N ARG A 285 -3.69 -9.64 8.29
CA ARG A 285 -4.59 -9.56 7.15
C ARG A 285 -3.81 -9.60 5.82
N GLU A 286 -2.65 -8.97 5.83
CA GLU A 286 -1.76 -8.82 4.68
C GLU A 286 -1.21 -10.17 4.20
N GLU A 287 -0.89 -11.08 5.13
CA GLU A 287 -0.50 -12.46 4.80
C GLU A 287 -1.64 -13.23 4.10
N ALA A 288 -2.87 -13.13 4.62
CA ALA A 288 -4.02 -13.74 3.98
C ALA A 288 -4.34 -13.11 2.61
N GLU A 289 -4.10 -11.80 2.45
CA GLU A 289 -4.26 -11.10 1.17
C GLU A 289 -3.27 -11.61 0.12
N THR A 290 -2.04 -11.95 0.51
CA THR A 290 -1.04 -12.53 -0.40
C THR A 290 -1.55 -13.84 -1.00
N ILE A 291 -2.05 -14.76 -0.18
CA ILE A 291 -2.59 -16.03 -0.68
C ILE A 291 -3.87 -15.84 -1.50
N ALA A 292 -4.77 -14.95 -1.07
CA ALA A 292 -5.98 -14.63 -1.84
C ALA A 292 -5.63 -14.05 -3.23
N CYS A 293 -4.61 -13.20 -3.30
CA CYS A 293 -4.09 -12.64 -4.53
C CYS A 293 -3.53 -13.74 -5.45
N VAL A 294 -2.71 -14.64 -4.92
CA VAL A 294 -2.18 -15.79 -5.67
C VAL A 294 -3.30 -16.63 -6.23
N ILE A 295 -4.28 -17.04 -5.41
CA ILE A 295 -5.44 -17.83 -5.86
C ILE A 295 -6.19 -17.08 -6.99
N ASN A 296 -6.49 -15.80 -6.82
CA ASN A 296 -7.23 -15.03 -7.84
C ASN A 296 -6.49 -14.96 -9.18
N THR A 297 -5.17 -14.86 -9.17
CA THR A 297 -4.37 -14.82 -10.39
C THR A 297 -4.23 -16.19 -11.06
N THR A 298 -4.39 -17.30 -10.33
CA THR A 298 -4.42 -18.64 -10.94
C THR A 298 -5.76 -18.97 -11.63
N LEU A 299 -6.78 -18.13 -11.50
CA LEU A 299 -8.06 -18.31 -12.19
C LEU A 299 -8.05 -17.80 -13.64
N ASP A 300 -7.09 -16.98 -14.02
CA ASP A 300 -6.88 -16.51 -15.38
C ASP A 300 -5.80 -17.38 -16.06
N GLU A 301 -6.17 -18.06 -17.13
CA GLU A 301 -5.25 -18.93 -17.89
C GLU A 301 -4.03 -18.19 -18.44
N ASN A 302 -4.09 -16.87 -18.61
CA ASN A 302 -2.94 -16.08 -19.08
C ASN A 302 -1.91 -15.76 -17.98
N THR A 303 -2.27 -15.96 -16.71
CA THR A 303 -1.43 -15.70 -15.53
C THR A 303 -1.11 -16.97 -14.73
N VAL A 304 -1.46 -18.14 -15.24
CA VAL A 304 -0.97 -19.43 -14.75
C VAL A 304 0.37 -19.73 -15.42
N PHE A 305 1.32 -20.15 -14.64
CA PHE A 305 2.64 -20.60 -15.13
C PHE A 305 3.12 -21.79 -14.29
N ASP A 306 3.83 -22.70 -14.92
CA ASP A 306 4.33 -23.93 -14.28
C ASP A 306 5.81 -23.84 -13.90
N LEU A 307 6.53 -22.86 -14.44
CA LEU A 307 7.95 -22.63 -14.18
C LEU A 307 8.16 -22.28 -12.70
N GLN A 308 8.93 -23.10 -11.99
CA GLN A 308 9.29 -22.84 -10.60
C GLN A 308 10.22 -21.62 -10.52
N LEU A 309 10.01 -20.76 -9.51
CA LEU A 309 10.81 -19.56 -9.29
C LEU A 309 11.46 -19.62 -7.90
N ASP A 310 12.80 -19.57 -7.85
CA ASP A 310 13.51 -19.39 -6.58
C ASP A 310 13.51 -17.94 -6.16
N SER A 311 13.07 -17.68 -4.91
CA SER A 311 12.98 -16.35 -4.28
C SER A 311 13.98 -16.16 -3.14
N SER A 312 15.01 -16.98 -3.06
CA SER A 312 15.95 -16.98 -1.93
C SER A 312 16.81 -15.70 -1.83
N ARG A 313 16.99 -14.99 -2.94
CA ARG A 313 17.85 -13.80 -3.03
C ARG A 313 17.08 -12.51 -2.78
N ILE A 314 16.91 -12.19 -1.49
CA ILE A 314 16.24 -10.97 -1.03
C ILE A 314 17.28 -10.01 -0.45
N TYR A 315 17.20 -8.75 -0.80
CA TYR A 315 18.06 -7.70 -0.25
C TYR A 315 17.28 -6.41 0.00
N SER A 316 17.73 -5.64 1.00
CA SER A 316 17.16 -4.33 1.26
C SER A 316 17.69 -3.31 0.25
N VAL A 317 16.80 -2.47 -0.24
CA VAL A 317 17.11 -1.38 -1.17
C VAL A 317 17.02 -0.06 -0.44
N ALA A 318 18.10 0.72 -0.51
CA ALA A 318 18.11 2.07 0.05
C ALA A 318 17.11 2.98 -0.71
N PRO A 319 16.57 4.03 -0.05
CA PRO A 319 15.71 5.00 -0.72
C PRO A 319 16.39 5.58 -1.95
N THR A 320 15.68 5.66 -3.08
CA THR A 320 16.26 6.16 -4.35
C THR A 320 16.75 7.61 -4.23
N MET A 321 16.18 8.38 -3.30
CA MET A 321 16.61 9.76 -2.99
C MET A 321 17.64 9.86 -1.87
N GLY A 322 18.17 8.74 -1.39
CA GLY A 322 19.18 8.64 -0.32
C GLY A 322 18.59 8.48 1.07
N ASP A 323 19.38 7.95 1.99
CA ASP A 323 18.98 7.53 3.35
C ASP A 323 18.31 8.62 4.20
N ASN A 324 18.58 9.89 3.91
CA ASN A 324 18.04 11.02 4.66
C ASN A 324 16.92 11.75 3.89
N ALA A 325 16.41 11.20 2.79
CA ALA A 325 15.46 11.88 1.93
C ALA A 325 14.19 12.30 2.67
N ALA A 326 13.60 11.41 3.46
CA ALA A 326 12.41 11.70 4.27
C ALA A 326 12.65 12.82 5.29
N LEU A 327 13.80 12.84 5.96
CA LEU A 327 14.17 13.89 6.91
C LEU A 327 14.37 15.23 6.19
N ILE A 328 15.08 15.24 5.08
CA ILE A 328 15.30 16.45 4.26
C ILE A 328 13.98 17.01 3.78
N ALA A 329 13.09 16.15 3.25
CA ALA A 329 11.76 16.54 2.80
C ALA A 329 10.92 17.14 3.94
N ALA A 330 10.93 16.55 5.13
CA ALA A 330 10.25 17.06 6.31
C ALA A 330 10.80 18.44 6.74
N VAL A 331 12.11 18.63 6.73
CA VAL A 331 12.75 19.92 7.04
C VAL A 331 12.37 20.98 6.02
N VAL A 332 12.45 20.68 4.72
CA VAL A 332 12.09 21.60 3.63
C VAL A 332 10.60 22.00 3.75
N PHE A 333 9.72 21.03 3.96
CA PHE A 333 8.29 21.29 4.16
C PHE A 333 8.05 22.16 5.41
N GLY A 334 8.74 21.91 6.51
CA GLY A 334 8.69 22.69 7.74
C GLY A 334 9.13 24.15 7.53
N VAL A 335 10.23 24.36 6.82
CA VAL A 335 10.74 25.72 6.49
C VAL A 335 9.75 26.47 5.59
N LEU A 336 9.23 25.85 4.55
CA LEU A 336 8.23 26.44 3.66
C LEU A 336 6.95 26.80 4.42
N SER A 337 6.47 25.91 5.28
CA SER A 337 5.30 26.14 6.14
C SER A 337 5.50 27.32 7.07
N LEU A 338 6.66 27.40 7.72
CA LEU A 338 7.02 28.52 8.59
C LEU A 338 7.08 29.84 7.81
N ALA A 339 7.68 29.83 6.63
CA ALA A 339 7.76 31.02 5.77
C ALA A 339 6.36 31.53 5.37
N MET A 340 5.43 30.63 5.01
CA MET A 340 4.04 30.98 4.68
C MET A 340 3.30 31.58 5.88
N ILE A 341 3.47 31.00 7.07
CA ILE A 341 2.87 31.50 8.32
C ILE A 341 3.42 32.90 8.64
N VAL A 342 4.74 33.07 8.63
CA VAL A 342 5.41 34.34 8.93
C VAL A 342 5.00 35.43 7.94
N TYR A 343 5.01 35.13 6.63
CA TYR A 343 4.53 36.05 5.60
C TYR A 343 3.08 36.51 5.88
N SER A 344 2.20 35.57 6.20
CA SER A 344 0.79 35.86 6.50
C SER A 344 0.65 36.74 7.75
N LEU A 345 1.41 36.47 8.82
CA LEU A 345 1.41 37.28 10.05
C LEU A 345 1.91 38.71 9.80
N ILE A 346 2.99 38.89 9.05
CA ILE A 346 3.54 40.21 8.72
C ILE A 346 2.56 40.99 7.83
N ARG A 347 2.02 40.35 6.79
CA ARG A 347 1.20 40.99 5.77
C ARG A 347 -0.22 41.34 6.24
N TYR A 348 -0.82 40.45 7.04
CA TYR A 348 -2.24 40.49 7.41
C TYR A 348 -2.49 40.64 8.92
N LYS A 349 -1.45 40.60 9.75
CA LYS A 349 -1.52 40.73 11.22
C LYS A 349 -2.60 39.78 11.83
N GLY A 350 -3.67 40.33 12.44
CA GLY A 350 -4.73 39.56 13.08
C GLY A 350 -5.49 38.61 12.15
N MET A 351 -5.66 38.95 10.86
CA MET A 351 -6.17 38.01 9.87
C MET A 351 -5.15 36.92 9.58
N GLY A 352 -3.83 37.25 9.58
CA GLY A 352 -2.75 36.28 9.48
C GLY A 352 -2.70 35.33 10.66
N LEU A 353 -3.02 35.76 11.88
CA LEU A 353 -3.16 34.89 13.04
C LEU A 353 -4.28 33.86 12.85
N ALA A 354 -5.41 34.26 12.28
CA ALA A 354 -6.48 33.31 11.92
C ALA A 354 -6.04 32.32 10.85
N HIS A 355 -5.26 32.76 9.89
CA HIS A 355 -4.65 31.87 8.87
C HIS A 355 -3.66 30.90 9.48
N MET A 356 -2.80 31.30 10.41
CA MET A 356 -1.86 30.42 11.12
C MET A 356 -2.59 29.26 11.80
N PHE A 357 -3.67 29.54 12.52
CA PHE A 357 -4.51 28.48 13.14
C PHE A 357 -5.15 27.58 12.09
N GLY A 358 -5.64 28.15 10.99
CA GLY A 358 -6.15 27.39 9.85
C GLY A 358 -5.07 26.50 9.22
N TYR A 359 -3.86 27.03 9.03
CA TYR A 359 -2.73 26.27 8.48
C TYR A 359 -2.35 25.09 9.37
N LEU A 360 -2.25 25.31 10.68
CA LEU A 360 -1.99 24.24 11.63
C LEU A 360 -3.10 23.18 11.62
N ALA A 361 -4.35 23.60 11.55
CA ALA A 361 -5.48 22.67 11.42
C ALA A 361 -5.42 21.87 10.09
N TYR A 362 -4.99 22.49 9.00
CA TYR A 362 -4.76 21.83 7.73
C TYR A 362 -3.63 20.79 7.85
N ALA A 363 -2.46 21.19 8.34
CA ALA A 363 -1.30 20.31 8.41
C ALA A 363 -1.57 19.08 9.30
N LEU A 364 -2.14 19.30 10.50
CA LEU A 364 -2.49 18.21 11.41
C LEU A 364 -3.65 17.36 10.87
N GLY A 365 -4.61 17.99 10.18
CA GLY A 365 -5.69 17.30 9.49
C GLY A 365 -5.20 16.40 8.37
N MET A 366 -4.17 16.83 7.60
CA MET A 366 -3.54 15.99 6.56
C MET A 366 -2.87 14.76 7.17
N ILE A 367 -2.07 14.92 8.21
CA ILE A 367 -1.43 13.79 8.91
C ILE A 367 -2.52 12.81 9.39
N LEU A 368 -3.58 13.33 10.02
CA LEU A 368 -4.67 12.50 10.53
C LEU A 368 -5.39 11.75 9.38
N CYS A 369 -5.71 12.43 8.27
CA CYS A 369 -6.39 11.80 7.13
C CYS A 369 -5.53 10.70 6.50
N ILE A 370 -4.25 10.95 6.31
CA ILE A 370 -3.31 9.99 5.73
C ILE A 370 -3.16 8.76 6.65
N SER A 371 -2.95 8.99 7.96
CA SER A 371 -2.80 7.89 8.94
C SER A 371 -4.06 7.04 9.11
N LEU A 372 -5.26 7.62 8.94
CA LEU A 372 -6.53 6.88 9.07
C LEU A 372 -6.89 6.05 7.84
N ILE A 373 -6.43 6.44 6.65
CA ILE A 373 -6.76 5.73 5.42
C ILE A 373 -5.92 4.47 5.26
N GLY A 374 -4.73 4.39 5.88
CA GLY A 374 -3.85 3.21 5.91
C GLY A 374 -3.29 2.76 4.54
N ALA A 375 -4.05 2.98 3.46
CA ALA A 375 -3.66 2.63 2.09
C ALA A 375 -2.82 3.72 1.39
N VAL A 376 -2.48 4.81 2.08
CA VAL A 376 -1.76 5.95 1.48
C VAL A 376 -0.28 5.85 1.77
N ARG A 377 0.52 5.60 0.74
CA ARG A 377 1.98 5.70 0.82
C ARG A 377 2.46 7.07 0.37
N ILE A 378 3.29 7.71 1.18
CA ILE A 378 3.82 9.04 0.90
C ILE A 378 5.14 8.92 0.16
N ASN A 379 5.10 9.26 -1.12
CA ASN A 379 6.26 9.44 -1.99
C ASN A 379 6.56 10.95 -2.19
N ILE A 380 7.61 11.29 -2.90
CA ILE A 380 7.98 12.69 -3.20
C ILE A 380 6.85 13.42 -3.94
N ALA A 381 6.18 12.76 -4.88
CA ALA A 381 5.06 13.34 -5.60
C ALA A 381 3.87 13.63 -4.67
N GLY A 382 3.59 12.75 -3.70
CA GLY A 382 2.61 12.96 -2.63
C GLY A 382 2.97 14.14 -1.71
N LEU A 383 4.23 14.26 -1.31
CA LEU A 383 4.71 15.43 -0.54
C LEU A 383 4.53 16.75 -1.33
N LEU A 384 4.84 16.71 -2.62
CA LEU A 384 4.60 17.86 -3.49
C LEU A 384 3.11 18.20 -3.59
N ALA A 385 2.23 17.22 -3.68
CA ALA A 385 0.78 17.39 -3.68
C ALA A 385 0.28 18.06 -2.38
N ILE A 386 0.83 17.69 -1.21
CA ILE A 386 0.54 18.35 0.08
C ILE A 386 1.01 19.82 0.04
N ALA A 387 2.21 20.06 -0.44
CA ALA A 387 2.76 21.42 -0.53
C ALA A 387 1.93 22.31 -1.45
N VAL A 388 1.53 21.81 -2.62
CA VAL A 388 0.70 22.55 -3.59
C VAL A 388 -0.69 22.85 -3.01
N SER A 389 -1.35 21.87 -2.38
CA SER A 389 -2.67 22.10 -1.77
C SER A 389 -2.62 23.05 -0.57
N ALA A 390 -1.52 23.06 0.21
CA ALA A 390 -1.26 24.07 1.24
C ALA A 390 -1.06 25.47 0.62
N ALA A 391 -0.32 25.57 -0.47
CA ALA A 391 -0.12 26.84 -1.18
C ALA A 391 -1.44 27.39 -1.76
N ILE A 392 -2.29 26.53 -2.30
CA ILE A 392 -3.64 26.86 -2.78
C ILE A 392 -4.48 27.44 -1.63
N MET A 393 -4.48 26.79 -0.47
CA MET A 393 -5.15 27.25 0.75
C MET A 393 -4.66 28.65 1.16
N CYS A 394 -3.34 28.86 1.19
CA CYS A 394 -2.74 30.15 1.51
C CYS A 394 -3.16 31.24 0.50
N GLY A 395 -3.16 30.92 -0.80
CA GLY A 395 -3.59 31.81 -1.88
C GLY A 395 -5.04 32.25 -1.72
N PHE A 396 -5.97 31.35 -1.49
CA PHE A 396 -7.39 31.69 -1.30
C PHE A 396 -7.67 32.43 0.00
N ASN A 397 -6.96 32.15 1.08
CA ASN A 397 -7.03 32.95 2.29
C ASN A 397 -6.52 34.38 2.07
N ALA A 398 -5.38 34.53 1.35
CA ALA A 398 -4.84 35.84 0.99
C ALA A 398 -5.81 36.61 0.09
N TYR A 399 -6.46 35.94 -0.88
CA TYR A 399 -7.48 36.53 -1.73
C TYR A 399 -8.71 37.02 -0.94
N ALA A 400 -9.20 36.20 0.01
CA ALA A 400 -10.29 36.60 0.90
C ALA A 400 -9.91 37.81 1.76
N PHE A 401 -8.70 37.83 2.32
CA PHE A 401 -8.21 38.97 3.12
C PHE A 401 -8.00 40.24 2.30
N SER A 402 -7.55 40.09 1.04
CA SER A 402 -7.48 41.24 0.11
C SER A 402 -8.85 41.83 -0.20
N ASN A 403 -9.86 40.99 -0.47
CA ASN A 403 -11.23 41.43 -0.65
C ASN A 403 -11.80 42.12 0.61
N ILE A 404 -11.51 41.62 1.82
CA ILE A 404 -11.90 42.27 3.07
C ILE A 404 -11.30 43.67 3.19
N ARG A 405 -10.01 43.84 2.82
CA ARG A 405 -9.33 45.13 2.82
C ARG A 405 -9.96 46.09 1.82
N SER A 406 -10.21 45.65 0.59
CA SER A 406 -10.87 46.43 -0.43
C SER A 406 -12.26 46.91 0.00
N GLU A 407 -13.08 46.01 0.53
CA GLU A 407 -14.43 46.32 1.03
C GLU A 407 -14.42 47.27 2.25
N PHE A 408 -13.36 47.22 3.07
CA PHE A 408 -13.18 48.13 4.19
C PHE A 408 -12.73 49.52 3.72
N ALA A 409 -11.87 49.60 2.72
CA ALA A 409 -11.40 50.85 2.09
C ALA A 409 -12.56 51.69 1.52
N THR A 410 -13.60 51.03 0.98
CA THR A 410 -14.82 51.69 0.48
C THR A 410 -15.73 52.29 1.58
N GLY A 411 -15.29 52.30 2.86
CA GLY A 411 -16.02 52.93 3.96
C GLY A 411 -16.96 52.01 4.75
N LYS A 412 -17.04 50.71 4.42
CA LYS A 412 -17.88 49.77 5.16
C LYS A 412 -17.41 49.59 6.60
N THR A 413 -18.33 49.24 7.49
CA THR A 413 -17.95 48.81 8.85
C THR A 413 -17.15 47.51 8.78
N LEU A 414 -16.27 47.25 9.80
CA LEU A 414 -15.44 46.06 9.83
C LEU A 414 -16.23 44.79 9.65
N THR A 415 -17.35 44.63 10.34
CA THR A 415 -18.20 43.42 10.26
C THR A 415 -18.84 43.26 8.88
N ALA A 416 -19.27 44.39 8.25
CA ALA A 416 -19.83 44.39 6.93
C ALA A 416 -18.75 44.09 5.87
N ALA A 417 -17.55 44.66 6.03
CA ALA A 417 -16.40 44.41 5.14
C ALA A 417 -15.96 42.93 5.18
N ILE A 418 -15.88 42.30 6.35
CA ILE A 418 -15.56 40.87 6.49
C ILE A 418 -16.62 40.01 5.79
N LYS A 419 -17.92 40.31 6.04
CA LYS A 419 -19.01 39.54 5.41
C LYS A 419 -19.00 39.70 3.88
N ALA A 420 -18.79 40.92 3.40
CA ALA A 420 -18.75 41.23 1.96
C ALA A 420 -17.50 40.62 1.27
N GLY A 421 -16.32 40.74 1.87
CA GLY A 421 -15.09 40.19 1.35
C GLY A 421 -15.13 38.66 1.22
N TYR A 422 -15.61 37.95 2.25
CA TYR A 422 -15.82 36.49 2.15
C TYR A 422 -16.89 36.12 1.11
N LYS A 423 -18.00 36.87 1.02
CA LYS A 423 -19.02 36.65 -0.01
C LYS A 423 -18.46 36.81 -1.43
N LYS A 424 -17.61 37.83 -1.65
CA LYS A 424 -16.97 38.08 -2.94
C LYS A 424 -15.97 37.00 -3.32
N SER A 425 -15.23 36.43 -2.37
CA SER A 425 -14.26 35.38 -2.63
C SER A 425 -14.89 33.97 -2.71
N LEU A 426 -16.11 33.77 -2.23
CA LEU A 426 -16.74 32.46 -2.03
C LEU A 426 -16.87 31.66 -3.33
N ALA A 427 -17.45 32.26 -4.39
CA ALA A 427 -17.72 31.58 -5.65
C ALA A 427 -16.40 31.06 -6.26
N LEU A 428 -15.42 31.97 -6.47
CA LEU A 428 -14.13 31.58 -7.04
C LEU A 428 -13.41 30.51 -6.20
N THR A 429 -13.49 30.61 -4.85
CA THR A 429 -12.85 29.62 -3.98
C THR A 429 -13.49 28.24 -4.13
N ILE A 430 -14.82 28.16 -4.17
CA ILE A 430 -15.55 26.91 -4.33
C ILE A 430 -15.29 26.33 -5.72
N ASP A 431 -15.44 27.13 -6.77
CA ASP A 431 -15.29 26.68 -8.15
C ASP A 431 -13.88 26.11 -8.39
N ALA A 432 -12.85 26.82 -7.92
CA ALA A 432 -11.47 26.35 -8.05
C ALA A 432 -11.21 25.04 -7.30
N HIS A 433 -11.70 24.90 -6.07
CA HIS A 433 -11.51 23.65 -5.30
C HIS A 433 -12.28 22.48 -5.94
N ILE A 434 -13.48 22.72 -6.49
CA ILE A 434 -14.23 21.67 -7.22
C ILE A 434 -13.45 21.22 -8.45
N VAL A 435 -12.94 22.16 -9.27
CA VAL A 435 -12.16 21.83 -10.47
C VAL A 435 -10.91 21.02 -10.12
N LEU A 436 -10.16 21.46 -9.10
CA LEU A 436 -8.96 20.77 -8.65
C LEU A 436 -9.26 19.39 -8.07
N PHE A 437 -10.34 19.27 -7.30
CA PHE A 437 -10.78 17.99 -6.74
C PHE A 437 -11.20 17.00 -7.84
N VAL A 438 -11.99 17.46 -8.83
CA VAL A 438 -12.41 16.63 -9.97
C VAL A 438 -11.21 16.22 -10.81
N ALA A 439 -10.26 17.12 -11.06
CA ALA A 439 -9.03 16.77 -11.78
C ALA A 439 -8.21 15.72 -11.03
N ALA A 440 -8.07 15.86 -9.70
CA ALA A 440 -7.42 14.86 -8.86
C ALA A 440 -8.15 13.50 -8.85
N LEU A 441 -9.50 13.55 -8.82
CA LEU A 441 -10.32 12.34 -8.88
C LEU A 441 -10.16 11.60 -10.22
N VAL A 442 -10.13 12.33 -11.33
CA VAL A 442 -9.87 11.71 -12.65
C VAL A 442 -8.49 11.07 -12.69
N LEU A 443 -7.46 11.75 -12.22
CA LEU A 443 -6.11 11.18 -12.12
C LEU A 443 -6.09 9.93 -11.23
N PHE A 444 -6.76 9.98 -10.08
CA PHE A 444 -6.87 8.84 -9.16
C PHE A 444 -7.51 7.60 -9.83
N LEU A 445 -8.54 7.80 -10.68
CA LEU A 445 -9.26 6.70 -11.31
C LEU A 445 -8.54 6.09 -12.52
N ILE A 446 -7.65 6.84 -13.19
CA ILE A 446 -6.99 6.38 -14.42
C ILE A 446 -5.49 6.07 -14.24
N SER A 447 -4.89 6.47 -13.13
CA SER A 447 -3.45 6.28 -12.90
C SER A 447 -3.15 5.10 -12.00
N THR A 448 -1.94 4.57 -12.14
CA THR A 448 -1.34 3.54 -11.30
C THR A 448 -0.03 4.07 -10.70
N GLY A 449 0.57 3.33 -9.79
CA GLY A 449 1.89 3.64 -9.23
C GLY A 449 1.94 4.97 -8.44
N THR A 450 3.04 5.66 -8.59
CA THR A 450 3.34 6.92 -7.90
C THR A 450 2.29 8.00 -8.12
N VAL A 451 1.68 8.07 -9.32
CA VAL A 451 0.68 9.09 -9.68
C VAL A 451 -0.65 8.83 -8.96
N TYR A 452 -1.03 7.58 -8.76
CA TYR A 452 -2.21 7.18 -7.98
C TYR A 452 -2.18 7.75 -6.55
N TYR A 453 -1.07 7.54 -5.83
CA TYR A 453 -0.92 8.08 -4.47
C TYR A 453 -0.84 9.60 -4.45
N MET A 454 -0.13 10.21 -5.41
CA MET A 454 -0.11 11.66 -5.56
C MET A 454 -1.51 12.24 -5.74
N ALA A 455 -2.32 11.63 -6.62
CA ALA A 455 -3.68 12.08 -6.90
C ALA A 455 -4.59 11.93 -5.67
N LEU A 456 -4.51 10.81 -4.94
CA LEU A 456 -5.25 10.60 -3.72
C LEU A 456 -4.91 11.64 -2.64
N VAL A 457 -3.63 11.87 -2.41
CA VAL A 457 -3.13 12.87 -1.44
C VAL A 457 -3.56 14.28 -1.85
N PHE A 458 -3.50 14.62 -3.15
CA PHE A 458 -3.94 15.91 -3.67
C PHE A 458 -5.46 16.11 -3.54
N MET A 459 -6.24 15.07 -3.76
CA MET A 459 -7.70 15.07 -3.55
C MET A 459 -8.05 15.35 -2.09
N LEU A 460 -7.40 14.66 -1.15
CA LEU A 460 -7.56 14.90 0.30
C LEU A 460 -7.12 16.32 0.67
N GLY A 461 -5.97 16.77 0.16
CA GLY A 461 -5.43 18.10 0.40
C GLY A 461 -6.33 19.22 -0.10
N THR A 462 -6.91 19.07 -1.29
CA THR A 462 -7.85 20.06 -1.85
C THR A 462 -9.16 20.13 -1.07
N ALA A 463 -9.73 18.98 -0.67
CA ALA A 463 -10.93 18.93 0.14
C ALA A 463 -10.71 19.60 1.52
N LEU A 464 -9.60 19.27 2.17
CA LEU A 464 -9.25 19.85 3.47
C LEU A 464 -8.92 21.34 3.36
N SER A 465 -8.23 21.76 2.31
CA SER A 465 -7.96 23.17 1.98
C SER A 465 -9.25 23.98 1.86
N ALA A 466 -10.26 23.46 1.15
CA ALA A 466 -11.57 24.08 1.04
C ALA A 466 -12.25 24.22 2.41
N ALA A 467 -12.30 23.16 3.19
CA ALA A 467 -12.91 23.15 4.52
C ALA A 467 -12.24 24.15 5.47
N VAL A 468 -10.92 24.22 5.45
CA VAL A 468 -10.15 25.15 6.28
C VAL A 468 -10.34 26.59 5.83
N THR A 469 -10.25 26.86 4.54
CA THR A 469 -10.39 28.23 4.00
C THR A 469 -11.80 28.79 4.24
N LEU A 470 -12.82 28.02 3.93
CA LEU A 470 -14.22 28.47 4.03
C LEU A 470 -14.76 28.44 5.46
N GLY A 471 -14.30 27.49 6.27
CA GLY A 471 -14.82 27.26 7.63
C GLY A 471 -13.87 27.71 8.73
N VAL A 472 -12.74 26.98 8.90
CA VAL A 472 -11.86 27.12 10.07
C VAL A 472 -11.23 28.51 10.15
N THR A 473 -10.60 28.99 9.08
CA THR A 473 -9.94 30.31 9.05
C THR A 473 -10.94 31.45 9.31
N ARG A 474 -12.12 31.36 8.70
CA ARG A 474 -13.19 32.32 8.91
C ARG A 474 -13.69 32.31 10.34
N PHE A 475 -13.90 31.13 10.93
CA PHE A 475 -14.31 30.99 12.33
C PHE A 475 -13.24 31.56 13.26
N CYS A 476 -11.97 31.21 13.07
CA CYS A 476 -10.85 31.76 13.83
C CYS A 476 -10.80 33.28 13.79
N LEU A 477 -11.00 33.88 12.60
CA LEU A 477 -11.03 35.33 12.47
C LEU A 477 -12.12 35.97 13.33
N TYR A 478 -13.35 35.45 13.33
CA TYR A 478 -14.42 35.98 14.18
C TYR A 478 -14.14 35.81 15.68
N VAL A 479 -13.50 34.71 16.07
CA VAL A 479 -13.09 34.47 17.44
C VAL A 479 -12.02 35.47 17.87
N PHE A 480 -10.96 35.66 17.09
CA PHE A 480 -9.86 36.56 17.43
C PHE A 480 -10.28 38.02 17.43
N LEU A 481 -11.18 38.45 16.56
CA LEU A 481 -11.68 39.83 16.50
C LEU A 481 -12.49 40.26 17.74
N ALA A 482 -12.90 39.33 18.58
CA ALA A 482 -13.63 39.67 19.81
C ALA A 482 -12.72 40.18 20.94
N GLN A 483 -11.40 39.97 20.88
CA GLN A 483 -10.44 40.30 21.94
C GLN A 483 -9.88 41.73 21.87
N PRO A 484 -9.36 42.25 20.75
CA PRO A 484 -8.65 43.51 20.70
C PRO A 484 -9.57 44.71 20.89
N LYS A 485 -9.05 45.74 21.58
CA LYS A 485 -9.73 47.03 21.72
C LYS A 485 -9.81 47.78 20.38
N ASN A 486 -8.69 47.80 19.63
CA ASN A 486 -8.63 48.40 18.30
C ASN A 486 -8.56 47.26 17.22
N LYS A 487 -9.72 46.86 16.71
CA LYS A 487 -9.89 45.81 15.74
C LYS A 487 -9.34 46.19 14.33
N ILE A 488 -9.36 47.48 13.99
CA ILE A 488 -8.88 47.99 12.71
C ILE A 488 -7.37 47.84 12.62
N ALA A 489 -6.66 48.35 13.64
CA ALA A 489 -5.21 48.25 13.71
C ALA A 489 -4.78 46.76 13.83
N PHE A 490 -5.54 45.91 14.54
CA PHE A 490 -5.30 44.47 14.65
C PHE A 490 -5.34 43.77 13.28
N CYS A 491 -6.26 44.13 12.40
CA CYS A 491 -6.38 43.55 11.05
C CYS A 491 -5.53 44.26 9.98
N ASN A 492 -4.75 45.29 10.36
CA ASN A 492 -3.98 46.11 9.43
C ASN A 492 -4.83 46.69 8.29
N LEU A 493 -6.02 47.21 8.65
CA LEU A 493 -6.94 47.83 7.72
C LEU A 493 -6.72 49.35 7.67
N LYS A 494 -6.83 49.92 6.47
CA LYS A 494 -6.77 51.37 6.23
C LYS A 494 -8.02 51.78 5.43
N ARG A 495 -8.53 52.99 5.67
CA ARG A 495 -9.53 53.63 4.79
C ARG A 495 -8.81 54.42 3.74
N GLU A 496 -9.36 54.52 2.54
CA GLU A 496 -8.96 55.54 1.60
C GLU A 496 -9.29 56.92 2.18
N GLU A 497 -8.30 57.76 2.33
CA GLU A 497 -8.54 59.16 2.63
C GLU A 497 -9.18 59.74 1.36
N THR A 498 -10.45 60.16 1.42
CA THR A 498 -11.02 61.05 0.43
C THR A 498 -10.20 62.33 0.54
N GLU A 499 -9.41 62.64 -0.49
CA GLU A 499 -8.91 63.98 -0.69
C GLU A 499 -10.17 64.86 -0.89
N ASP A 500 -10.62 65.48 0.22
CA ASP A 500 -11.57 66.57 0.12
C ASP A 500 -10.81 67.72 -0.53
N GLU A 501 -11.26 68.13 -1.73
CA GLU A 501 -10.93 69.41 -2.39
C GLU A 501 -11.27 70.64 -1.49
#